data_70bd11ca54cd7003d86b4c26d45d7745
#
_entry.id   70bd11ca54cd7003d86b4c26d45d7745
#
_cell.length_a   1.000
_cell.length_b   1.000
_cell.length_c   1.000
_cell.angle_alpha   90.00
_cell.angle_beta   90.00
_cell.angle_gamma   90.00
#
_symmetry.space_group_name_H-M   'P 1'
#
loop_
_entity.id
_entity.type
_entity.pdbx_description
1 polymer ?
#
loop_
_entity_poly.entity_id
_entity_poly.type
_entity_poly.pdbx_seq_one_letter_code
_entity_poly.pdbx_strand_id
1 'polypeptide(L)'
;MALKAMADNGVNITCQEDARLYDYLAGQDMDYVMRGIGDAFKIMQSSTTLLVKLGSGECVIQGRHITNTNSTDVTLTLPQNSNGYLVLRYDLSQSSGNEVSFAYASVLEDDDLNNAGVKRDIALGKYITNEAGVSSFTDLRNYETKFTGMLQIRKITLPTSGWSANKTSIAVNGITSTDTPLITLDLSSVSDLETKQAQKQEWGKIIDAQTRDGYIDFWCSEVPTVELKLIVKGV
;
A
#
# COMPACT_ATOMS: atom_id res chain seq x y z
N MET A 1 12.36 -7.09 32.74
CA MET A 1 11.34 -7.46 31.75
C MET A 1 11.54 -8.94 31.46
N ALA A 2 10.52 -9.76 31.66
CA ALA A 2 10.59 -11.20 31.36
C ALA A 2 10.35 -11.41 29.85
N LEU A 3 11.10 -12.32 29.24
CA LEU A 3 10.85 -12.74 27.85
C LEU A 3 9.50 -13.44 27.81
N LYS A 4 8.70 -13.17 26.76
CA LYS A 4 7.36 -13.73 26.54
C LYS A 4 7.30 -14.33 25.15
N ALA A 5 6.94 -15.62 25.04
CA ALA A 5 6.65 -16.26 23.76
C ALA A 5 5.17 -16.02 23.41
N MET A 6 4.90 -15.33 22.29
CA MET A 6 3.55 -14.91 21.92
C MET A 6 2.66 -16.02 21.34
N ALA A 7 3.21 -17.19 21.02
CA ALA A 7 2.48 -18.31 20.43
C ALA A 7 2.38 -19.54 21.34
N ASP A 8 2.63 -19.39 22.66
CA ASP A 8 2.62 -20.50 23.61
C ASP A 8 1.27 -20.64 24.32
N ASN A 9 0.86 -21.87 24.63
CA ASN A 9 -0.40 -22.16 25.31
C ASN A 9 -0.46 -21.45 26.68
N GLY A 10 -1.53 -20.70 26.94
CA GLY A 10 -1.75 -19.99 28.19
C GLY A 10 -1.12 -18.61 28.30
N VAL A 11 -0.50 -18.11 27.24
CA VAL A 11 -0.04 -16.71 27.14
C VAL A 11 -1.17 -15.84 26.62
N ASN A 12 -1.59 -14.84 27.40
CA ASN A 12 -2.54 -13.83 26.94
C ASN A 12 -1.83 -12.84 26.03
N ILE A 13 -2.24 -12.80 24.76
CA ILE A 13 -1.82 -11.79 23.78
C ILE A 13 -2.71 -10.57 23.98
N THR A 14 -2.12 -9.41 24.13
CA THR A 14 -2.88 -8.15 24.18
C THR A 14 -3.21 -7.68 22.78
N CYS A 15 -4.31 -6.92 22.61
CA CYS A 15 -4.67 -6.32 21.32
C CYS A 15 -3.54 -5.46 20.72
N GLN A 16 -2.69 -4.86 21.58
CA GLN A 16 -1.54 -4.07 21.13
C GLN A 16 -0.40 -4.96 20.60
N GLU A 17 -0.15 -6.11 21.21
CA GLU A 17 0.85 -7.07 20.72
C GLU A 17 0.42 -7.66 19.39
N ASP A 18 -0.87 -7.96 19.25
CA ASP A 18 -1.48 -8.45 18.00
C ASP A 18 -1.38 -7.39 16.89
N ALA A 19 -1.75 -6.14 17.19
CA ALA A 19 -1.63 -5.03 16.24
C ALA A 19 -0.19 -4.83 15.76
N ARG A 20 0.80 -4.91 16.65
CA ARG A 20 2.23 -4.83 16.28
C ARG A 20 2.65 -5.95 15.33
N LEU A 21 2.16 -7.18 15.56
CA LEU A 21 2.45 -8.30 14.67
C LEU A 21 1.86 -8.07 13.28
N TYR A 22 0.60 -7.63 13.20
CA TYR A 22 -0.04 -7.33 11.92
C TYR A 22 0.61 -6.16 11.19
N ASP A 23 0.98 -5.10 11.92
CA ASP A 23 1.69 -3.96 11.36
C ASP A 23 3.06 -4.38 10.79
N TYR A 24 3.81 -5.19 11.52
CA TYR A 24 5.07 -5.75 11.05
C TYR A 24 4.90 -6.63 9.81
N LEU A 25 3.90 -7.51 9.79
CA LEU A 25 3.61 -8.38 8.65
C LEU A 25 3.14 -7.59 7.43
N ALA A 26 2.47 -6.46 7.64
CA ALA A 26 2.02 -5.56 6.59
C ALA A 26 3.11 -4.63 6.05
N GLY A 27 4.29 -4.53 6.69
CA GLY A 27 5.44 -3.74 6.26
C GLY A 27 5.65 -2.44 7.02
N GLN A 28 5.11 -2.32 8.24
CA GLN A 28 5.20 -1.18 9.18
C GLN A 28 4.57 0.14 8.67
N ASP A 29 3.99 0.90 9.59
CA ASP A 29 3.37 2.21 9.34
C ASP A 29 2.28 2.21 8.23
N MET A 30 1.50 1.14 8.18
CA MET A 30 0.50 0.95 7.13
C MET A 30 -0.87 1.44 7.58
N ASP A 31 -1.32 2.53 6.95
CA ASP A 31 -2.67 3.04 7.07
C ASP A 31 -3.35 2.99 5.70
N TYR A 32 -4.41 2.21 5.56
CA TYR A 32 -5.12 2.10 4.29
C TYR A 32 -6.58 1.70 4.45
N VAL A 33 -7.40 2.15 3.51
CA VAL A 33 -8.78 1.72 3.33
C VAL A 33 -8.81 0.48 2.43
N MET A 34 -9.55 -0.55 2.83
CA MET A 34 -9.67 -1.78 2.04
C MET A 34 -10.58 -1.55 0.84
N ARG A 35 -10.00 -1.69 -0.35
CA ARG A 35 -10.73 -1.52 -1.61
C ARG A 35 -11.75 -2.65 -1.82
N GLY A 36 -12.97 -2.29 -2.23
CA GLY A 36 -14.01 -3.27 -2.58
C GLY A 36 -14.75 -3.87 -1.39
N ILE A 37 -14.55 -3.38 -0.18
CA ILE A 37 -15.32 -3.75 1.00
C ILE A 37 -16.29 -2.62 1.33
N GLY A 38 -17.59 -2.90 1.27
CA GLY A 38 -18.65 -1.91 1.42
C GLY A 38 -18.48 -0.75 0.44
N ASP A 39 -18.66 0.46 0.91
CA ASP A 39 -18.41 1.72 0.18
C ASP A 39 -16.96 2.19 0.32
N ALA A 40 -16.10 1.39 0.93
CA ALA A 40 -14.70 1.72 1.24
C ALA A 40 -14.58 3.08 1.95
N PHE A 41 -15.40 3.31 2.97
CA PHE A 41 -15.49 4.58 3.73
C PHE A 41 -15.71 5.82 2.86
N LYS A 42 -16.50 5.69 1.79
CA LYS A 42 -16.85 6.83 0.93
C LYS A 42 -17.52 7.94 1.74
N ILE A 43 -17.04 9.17 1.55
CA ILE A 43 -17.68 10.35 2.11
C ILE A 43 -18.81 10.79 1.18
N MET A 44 -20.00 10.88 1.75
CA MET A 44 -21.17 11.46 1.09
C MET A 44 -21.37 12.88 1.63
N GLN A 45 -21.27 13.86 0.77
CA GLN A 45 -21.34 15.29 1.08
C GLN A 45 -22.28 16.01 0.10
N SER A 46 -22.71 17.23 0.45
CA SER A 46 -23.59 18.06 -0.35
C SER A 46 -23.21 19.54 -0.24
N SER A 47 -23.44 20.30 -1.30
CA SER A 47 -23.26 21.77 -1.32
C SER A 47 -24.34 22.53 -0.54
N THR A 48 -25.39 21.85 -0.10
CA THR A 48 -26.53 22.45 0.57
C THR A 48 -26.65 22.06 2.04
N THR A 49 -25.70 21.33 2.59
CA THR A 49 -25.67 20.95 4.01
C THR A 49 -24.24 20.77 4.48
N LEU A 50 -24.01 21.10 5.73
CA LEU A 50 -22.74 20.84 6.44
C LEU A 50 -22.66 19.42 6.99
N LEU A 51 -23.77 18.67 6.93
CA LEU A 51 -23.79 17.27 7.34
C LEU A 51 -23.10 16.40 6.29
N VAL A 52 -22.08 15.69 6.70
CA VAL A 52 -21.42 14.66 5.91
C VAL A 52 -21.66 13.29 6.52
N LYS A 53 -21.65 12.26 5.68
CA LYS A 53 -21.90 10.89 6.08
C LYS A 53 -20.72 10.02 5.67
N LEU A 54 -20.40 9.02 6.49
CA LEU A 54 -19.40 8.01 6.22
C LEU A 54 -20.09 6.74 5.71
N GLY A 55 -19.71 6.27 4.54
CA GLY A 55 -20.16 4.99 4.01
C GLY A 55 -19.58 3.80 4.78
N SER A 56 -20.16 2.62 4.56
CA SER A 56 -19.62 1.37 5.08
C SER A 56 -18.21 1.09 4.54
N GLY A 57 -17.42 0.31 5.26
CA GLY A 57 -16.08 -0.05 4.82
C GLY A 57 -15.21 -0.63 5.92
N GLU A 58 -13.99 -0.96 5.53
CA GLU A 58 -12.96 -1.45 6.42
C GLU A 58 -11.63 -0.76 6.14
N CYS A 59 -10.83 -0.58 7.19
CA CYS A 59 -9.47 -0.04 7.06
C CYS A 59 -8.54 -0.67 8.10
N VAL A 60 -7.25 -0.45 7.90
CA VAL A 60 -6.21 -0.78 8.87
C VAL A 60 -5.48 0.50 9.26
N ILE A 61 -5.27 0.70 10.55
CA ILE A 61 -4.43 1.76 11.12
C ILE A 61 -3.35 1.09 11.97
N GLN A 62 -2.12 1.08 11.48
CA GLN A 62 -0.97 0.45 12.17
C GLN A 62 -1.31 -0.93 12.77
N GLY A 63 -1.81 -1.83 11.92
CA GLY A 63 -2.19 -3.19 12.27
C GLY A 63 -3.55 -3.35 12.97
N ARG A 64 -4.25 -2.27 13.28
CA ARG A 64 -5.58 -2.28 13.90
C ARG A 64 -6.65 -2.28 12.83
N HIS A 65 -7.45 -3.34 12.79
CA HIS A 65 -8.55 -3.48 11.85
C HIS A 65 -9.79 -2.74 12.36
N ILE A 66 -10.31 -1.83 11.54
CA ILE A 66 -11.49 -1.01 11.84
C ILE A 66 -12.57 -1.33 10.82
N THR A 67 -13.77 -1.55 11.30
CA THR A 67 -14.91 -1.87 10.44
C THR A 67 -16.08 -0.92 10.70
N ASN A 68 -16.76 -0.50 9.64
CA ASN A 68 -18.10 0.08 9.69
C ASN A 68 -19.01 -0.79 8.82
N THR A 69 -19.63 -1.79 9.43
CA THR A 69 -20.52 -2.74 8.73
C THR A 69 -21.94 -2.23 8.59
N ASN A 70 -22.32 -1.18 9.33
CA ASN A 70 -23.65 -0.64 9.29
C ASN A 70 -23.82 0.36 8.15
N SER A 71 -24.84 0.14 7.34
CA SER A 71 -25.41 1.15 6.45
C SER A 71 -26.06 2.33 7.23
N THR A 72 -26.10 2.26 8.56
CA THR A 72 -26.56 3.35 9.42
C THR A 72 -25.45 4.39 9.47
N ASP A 73 -25.78 5.49 8.89
CA ASP A 73 -25.00 6.68 8.66
C ASP A 73 -24.20 7.14 9.88
N VAL A 74 -22.92 6.87 9.91
CA VAL A 74 -22.01 7.63 10.76
C VAL A 74 -21.97 9.05 10.19
N THR A 75 -22.47 10.03 10.92
CA THR A 75 -22.61 11.40 10.44
C THR A 75 -21.77 12.37 11.24
N LEU A 76 -21.35 13.45 10.60
CA LEU A 76 -20.57 14.51 11.19
C LEU A 76 -21.04 15.86 10.62
N THR A 77 -21.29 16.86 11.48
CA THR A 77 -21.57 18.22 11.06
C THR A 77 -20.27 19.02 11.01
N LEU A 78 -19.95 19.54 9.84
CA LEU A 78 -18.76 20.36 9.62
C LEU A 78 -18.98 21.81 10.08
N PRO A 79 -17.93 22.51 10.52
CA PRO A 79 -18.02 23.94 10.80
C PRO A 79 -18.24 24.74 9.50
N GLN A 80 -18.95 25.85 9.61
CA GLN A 80 -19.14 26.81 8.51
C GLN A 80 -17.83 27.55 8.17
N ASN A 81 -17.69 27.98 6.92
CA ASN A 81 -16.59 28.81 6.44
C ASN A 81 -15.21 28.27 6.89
N SER A 82 -15.02 26.95 6.79
CA SER A 82 -13.87 26.23 7.31
C SER A 82 -13.24 25.34 6.24
N ASN A 83 -12.02 24.91 6.51
CA ASN A 83 -11.35 23.89 5.72
C ASN A 83 -10.56 22.94 6.63
N GLY A 84 -10.32 21.74 6.16
CA GLY A 84 -9.61 20.71 6.91
C GLY A 84 -9.73 19.35 6.29
N TYR A 85 -9.45 18.34 7.10
CA TYR A 85 -9.51 16.93 6.73
C TYR A 85 -10.70 16.25 7.40
N LEU A 86 -11.31 15.32 6.70
CA LEU A 86 -12.19 14.29 7.25
C LEU A 86 -11.34 13.05 7.51
N VAL A 87 -11.39 12.57 8.72
CA VAL A 87 -10.50 11.50 9.20
C VAL A 87 -11.26 10.40 9.91
N LEU A 88 -10.74 9.18 9.84
CA LEU A 88 -10.93 8.18 10.89
C LEU A 88 -9.77 8.32 11.87
N ARG A 89 -10.10 8.66 13.10
CA ARG A 89 -9.14 8.82 14.19
C ARG A 89 -9.12 7.61 15.08
N TYR A 90 -7.94 7.07 15.33
CA TYR A 90 -7.71 6.13 16.42
C TYR A 90 -7.08 6.86 17.60
N ASP A 91 -7.70 6.81 18.78
CA ASP A 91 -7.27 7.54 19.98
C ASP A 91 -7.22 6.58 21.19
N LEU A 92 -6.02 6.15 21.56
CA LEU A 92 -5.78 5.25 22.69
C LEU A 92 -6.07 5.88 24.07
N SER A 93 -6.30 7.19 24.15
CA SER A 93 -6.70 7.85 25.41
C SER A 93 -8.19 7.67 25.74
N GLN A 94 -8.97 7.19 24.78
CA GLN A 94 -10.40 6.94 24.96
C GLN A 94 -10.66 5.63 25.73
N SER A 95 -11.86 5.50 26.29
CA SER A 95 -12.28 4.24 26.91
C SER A 95 -12.44 3.15 25.87
N SER A 96 -12.20 1.89 26.30
CA SER A 96 -12.33 0.70 25.44
C SER A 96 -13.68 0.65 24.72
N GLY A 97 -13.62 0.49 23.39
CA GLY A 97 -14.75 0.50 22.48
C GLY A 97 -15.12 1.87 21.92
N ASN A 98 -14.44 2.95 22.35
CA ASN A 98 -14.63 4.31 21.83
C ASN A 98 -13.36 4.90 21.21
N GLU A 99 -12.35 4.08 20.96
CA GLU A 99 -11.04 4.51 20.44
C GLU A 99 -11.12 5.03 19.01
N VAL A 100 -12.16 4.64 18.26
CA VAL A 100 -12.31 5.03 16.85
C VAL A 100 -13.43 6.05 16.70
N SER A 101 -13.14 7.13 16.00
CA SER A 101 -14.13 8.16 15.68
C SER A 101 -14.00 8.67 14.25
N PHE A 102 -15.14 9.05 13.65
CA PHE A 102 -15.19 9.86 12.44
C PHE A 102 -15.17 11.32 12.86
N ALA A 103 -14.17 12.06 12.44
CA ALA A 103 -13.89 13.41 12.90
C ALA A 103 -13.46 14.34 11.76
N TYR A 104 -13.41 15.63 12.05
CA TYR A 104 -12.67 16.59 11.24
C TYR A 104 -11.42 17.08 11.99
N ALA A 105 -10.39 17.41 11.24
CA ALA A 105 -9.10 17.88 11.77
C ALA A 105 -8.55 19.01 10.91
N SER A 106 -7.88 19.97 11.52
CA SER A 106 -7.10 20.99 10.79
C SER A 106 -5.70 20.50 10.46
N VAL A 107 -5.17 19.61 11.29
CA VAL A 107 -3.87 18.93 11.14
C VAL A 107 -4.09 17.45 11.42
N LEU A 108 -3.43 16.58 10.67
CA LEU A 108 -3.49 15.14 10.89
C LEU A 108 -2.62 14.74 12.08
N GLU A 109 -3.15 13.88 12.93
CA GLU A 109 -2.37 13.21 13.98
C GLU A 109 -1.63 12.02 13.36
N ASP A 110 -0.34 11.90 13.65
CA ASP A 110 0.55 10.92 13.00
C ASP A 110 1.44 10.19 14.02
N ASP A 111 0.89 9.86 15.17
CA ASP A 111 1.61 9.13 16.22
C ASP A 111 1.88 7.68 15.80
N ASP A 112 3.02 7.14 16.25
CA ASP A 112 3.27 5.70 16.24
C ASP A 112 2.56 5.02 17.42
N LEU A 113 1.35 4.50 17.16
CA LEU A 113 0.53 3.82 18.17
C LEU A 113 1.16 2.54 18.71
N ASN A 114 2.16 2.01 18.03
CA ASN A 114 2.88 0.81 18.44
C ASN A 114 4.09 1.12 19.34
N ASN A 115 4.46 2.43 19.44
CA ASN A 115 5.63 2.89 20.19
C ASN A 115 5.30 4.13 21.04
N ALA A 116 4.36 3.99 21.99
CA ALA A 116 3.92 5.01 22.93
C ALA A 116 3.17 6.23 22.33
N GLY A 117 2.86 6.22 21.05
CA GLY A 117 1.94 7.19 20.44
C GLY A 117 0.51 6.97 20.93
N VAL A 118 -0.31 8.01 20.84
CA VAL A 118 -1.68 8.03 21.40
C VAL A 118 -2.73 8.20 20.33
N LYS A 119 -2.46 9.00 19.28
CA LYS A 119 -3.46 9.36 18.26
C LYS A 119 -2.92 9.20 16.85
N ARG A 120 -3.75 8.62 15.99
CA ARG A 120 -3.44 8.52 14.56
C ARG A 120 -4.66 8.73 13.71
N ASP A 121 -4.51 9.47 12.61
CA ASP A 121 -5.56 9.79 11.67
C ASP A 121 -5.31 9.13 10.31
N ILE A 122 -6.34 8.48 9.78
CA ILE A 122 -6.42 8.18 8.35
C ILE A 122 -7.21 9.29 7.65
N ALA A 123 -6.59 9.98 6.70
CA ALA A 123 -7.27 10.98 5.90
C ALA A 123 -8.21 10.32 4.88
N LEU A 124 -9.51 10.59 4.98
CA LEU A 124 -10.52 10.15 4.03
C LEU A 124 -10.79 11.20 2.96
N GLY A 125 -10.66 12.48 3.29
CA GLY A 125 -10.85 13.57 2.35
C GLY A 125 -10.43 14.92 2.91
N LYS A 126 -10.26 15.88 2.00
CA LYS A 126 -10.06 17.29 2.33
C LYS A 126 -11.31 18.08 1.94
N TYR A 127 -11.78 18.95 2.80
CA TYR A 127 -12.98 19.72 2.58
C TYR A 127 -12.76 21.23 2.69
N ILE A 128 -13.62 21.98 2.00
CA ILE A 128 -13.86 23.42 2.19
C ILE A 128 -15.36 23.61 2.32
N THR A 129 -15.79 24.36 3.33
CA THR A 129 -17.21 24.70 3.57
C THR A 129 -17.46 26.20 3.39
N ASN A 130 -18.69 26.52 3.04
CA ASN A 130 -19.27 27.86 3.14
C ASN A 130 -20.43 27.84 4.14
N GLU A 131 -21.29 28.86 4.13
CA GLU A 131 -22.45 28.92 5.01
C GLU A 131 -23.51 27.86 4.70
N ALA A 132 -23.61 27.40 3.44
CA ALA A 132 -24.68 26.51 3.00
C ALA A 132 -24.25 25.02 3.10
N GLY A 133 -22.99 24.70 2.85
CA GLY A 133 -22.54 23.30 2.82
C GLY A 133 -21.09 23.13 2.37
N VAL A 134 -20.77 21.97 1.82
CA VAL A 134 -19.43 21.64 1.33
C VAL A 134 -19.25 22.22 -0.06
N SER A 135 -18.39 23.24 -0.19
CA SER A 135 -18.11 23.92 -1.47
C SER A 135 -17.02 23.21 -2.29
N SER A 136 -16.11 22.47 -1.65
CA SER A 136 -15.09 21.66 -2.30
C SER A 136 -14.78 20.42 -1.46
N PHE A 137 -14.56 19.31 -2.15
CA PHE A 137 -14.14 18.06 -1.54
C PHE A 137 -13.12 17.34 -2.42
N THR A 138 -12.04 16.87 -1.81
CA THR A 138 -11.02 16.03 -2.48
C THR A 138 -10.93 14.72 -1.73
N ASP A 139 -11.14 13.61 -2.42
CA ASP A 139 -10.96 12.25 -1.87
C ASP A 139 -9.46 11.99 -1.63
N LEU A 140 -9.11 11.65 -0.40
CA LEU A 140 -7.74 11.34 0.03
C LEU A 140 -7.59 9.89 0.52
N ARG A 141 -8.61 9.05 0.35
CA ARG A 141 -8.54 7.66 0.80
C ARG A 141 -7.36 6.94 0.15
N ASN A 142 -6.46 6.48 0.99
CA ASN A 142 -5.35 5.64 0.56
C ASN A 142 -5.85 4.20 0.42
N TYR A 143 -5.89 3.70 -0.81
CA TYR A 143 -6.26 2.31 -1.11
C TYR A 143 -5.04 1.42 -1.35
N GLU A 144 -3.86 1.99 -1.34
CA GLU A 144 -2.67 1.23 -1.60
C GLU A 144 -2.33 0.39 -0.37
N THR A 145 -2.58 -0.89 -0.47
CA THR A 145 -1.90 -1.85 0.38
C THR A 145 -0.44 -1.84 -0.05
N LYS A 146 0.44 -1.34 0.79
CA LYS A 146 1.90 -1.51 0.59
C LYS A 146 2.37 -2.98 0.71
N PHE A 147 1.49 -3.96 0.63
CA PHE A 147 1.83 -5.31 0.18
C PHE A 147 2.54 -5.30 -1.18
N THR A 148 2.53 -4.14 -1.85
CA THR A 148 3.38 -3.87 -3.02
C THR A 148 4.89 -3.99 -2.71
N GLY A 149 5.35 -3.87 -1.48
CA GLY A 149 6.77 -4.11 -1.14
C GLY A 149 7.17 -5.58 -1.29
N MET A 150 6.28 -6.52 -1.01
CA MET A 150 6.56 -7.95 -1.19
C MET A 150 6.24 -8.49 -2.58
N LEU A 151 5.47 -7.77 -3.40
CA LEU A 151 5.02 -8.21 -4.73
C LEU A 151 5.10 -7.08 -5.78
N GLN A 152 5.98 -6.10 -5.60
CA GLN A 152 6.19 -5.14 -6.68
C GLN A 152 6.60 -5.90 -7.94
N ILE A 153 5.77 -5.77 -8.97
CA ILE A 153 6.04 -6.33 -10.28
C ILE A 153 6.54 -5.20 -11.16
N ARG A 154 7.77 -5.29 -11.60
CA ARG A 154 8.33 -4.40 -12.61
C ARG A 154 8.40 -5.14 -13.94
N LYS A 155 7.99 -4.49 -15.01
CA LYS A 155 8.19 -5.01 -16.36
C LYS A 155 9.36 -4.27 -16.97
N ILE A 156 10.35 -5.02 -17.42
CA ILE A 156 11.54 -4.48 -18.07
C ILE A 156 11.76 -5.19 -19.42
N THR A 157 12.52 -4.56 -20.25
CA THR A 157 12.90 -5.11 -21.56
C THR A 157 14.39 -5.29 -21.62
N LEU A 158 14.82 -6.50 -21.95
CA LEU A 158 16.21 -6.84 -22.23
C LEU A 158 16.42 -6.72 -23.75
N PRO A 159 17.19 -5.72 -24.20
CA PRO A 159 17.31 -5.41 -25.63
C PRO A 159 18.29 -6.35 -26.33
N THR A 160 18.23 -6.39 -27.67
CA THR A 160 19.19 -7.08 -28.54
C THR A 160 20.48 -6.28 -28.76
N SER A 161 20.54 -5.03 -28.32
CA SER A 161 21.69 -4.12 -28.49
C SER A 161 22.15 -3.55 -27.14
N GLY A 162 23.29 -2.88 -27.13
CA GLY A 162 23.82 -2.27 -25.89
C GLY A 162 24.55 -3.25 -24.97
N TRP A 163 24.88 -4.43 -25.46
CA TRP A 163 25.72 -5.40 -24.77
C TRP A 163 27.21 -5.08 -24.98
N SER A 164 28.02 -5.18 -23.93
CA SER A 164 29.46 -5.02 -23.96
C SER A 164 30.11 -6.17 -23.18
N ALA A 165 30.98 -6.90 -23.78
CA ALA A 165 31.62 -8.10 -23.19
C ALA A 165 30.56 -9.06 -22.57
N ASN A 166 29.47 -9.32 -23.29
CA ASN A 166 28.37 -10.19 -22.88
C ASN A 166 27.63 -9.70 -21.64
N LYS A 167 27.71 -8.40 -21.30
CA LYS A 167 27.02 -7.75 -20.18
C LYS A 167 26.15 -6.60 -20.66
N THR A 168 24.98 -6.42 -20.06
CA THR A 168 24.14 -5.21 -20.19
C THR A 168 23.55 -4.82 -18.84
N SER A 169 23.15 -3.56 -18.70
CA SER A 169 22.57 -3.01 -17.48
C SER A 169 21.22 -2.38 -17.80
N ILE A 170 20.20 -2.77 -17.07
CA ILE A 170 18.84 -2.27 -17.23
C ILE A 170 18.45 -1.45 -15.99
N ALA A 171 17.99 -0.23 -16.20
CA ALA A 171 17.50 0.64 -15.13
C ALA A 171 16.19 0.06 -14.56
N VAL A 172 16.12 -0.09 -13.23
CA VAL A 172 14.93 -0.56 -12.50
C VAL A 172 14.73 0.34 -11.31
N ASN A 173 13.74 1.20 -11.37
CA ASN A 173 13.48 2.17 -10.33
C ASN A 173 13.13 1.49 -9.00
N GLY A 174 13.80 1.88 -7.93
CA GLY A 174 13.57 1.41 -6.57
C GLY A 174 14.30 0.12 -6.20
N ILE A 175 15.06 -0.50 -7.12
CA ILE A 175 15.92 -1.65 -6.80
C ILE A 175 17.18 -1.20 -6.08
N THR A 176 17.66 -2.01 -5.15
CA THR A 176 18.90 -1.81 -4.40
C THR A 176 19.86 -2.98 -4.59
N SER A 177 21.11 -2.79 -4.22
CA SER A 177 22.15 -3.83 -4.29
C SER A 177 21.92 -5.02 -3.35
N THR A 178 21.01 -4.89 -2.39
CA THR A 178 20.64 -5.96 -1.43
C THR A 178 19.41 -6.75 -1.84
N ASP A 179 18.68 -6.31 -2.86
CA ASP A 179 17.47 -7.00 -3.32
C ASP A 179 17.82 -8.30 -4.06
N THR A 180 16.98 -9.32 -3.87
CA THR A 180 17.10 -10.62 -4.53
C THR A 180 15.80 -10.95 -5.30
N PRO A 181 15.49 -10.20 -6.37
CA PRO A 181 14.23 -10.34 -7.08
C PRO A 181 14.13 -11.66 -7.84
N LEU A 182 12.92 -12.16 -8.00
CA LEU A 182 12.62 -13.21 -8.96
C LEU A 182 12.43 -12.58 -10.34
N ILE A 183 13.29 -12.97 -11.30
CA ILE A 183 13.23 -12.49 -12.68
C ILE A 183 12.75 -13.62 -13.59
N THR A 184 11.70 -13.35 -14.37
CA THR A 184 11.10 -14.34 -15.27
C THR A 184 10.72 -13.71 -16.61
N LEU A 185 10.57 -14.52 -17.67
CA LEU A 185 10.00 -14.06 -18.95
C LEU A 185 8.53 -13.63 -18.79
N ASP A 186 8.17 -12.49 -19.40
CA ASP A 186 6.77 -12.08 -19.61
C ASP A 186 6.28 -12.55 -20.97
N LEU A 187 5.65 -13.72 -21.00
CA LEU A 187 5.03 -14.26 -22.19
C LEU A 187 3.53 -13.95 -22.30
N SER A 188 3.00 -13.06 -21.43
CA SER A 188 1.56 -12.77 -21.36
C SER A 188 1.01 -12.12 -22.62
N SER A 189 1.82 -11.35 -23.33
CA SER A 189 1.45 -10.67 -24.58
C SER A 189 1.75 -11.49 -25.87
N VAL A 190 2.30 -12.69 -25.73
CA VAL A 190 2.67 -13.53 -26.87
C VAL A 190 1.62 -14.62 -27.05
N SER A 191 0.93 -14.63 -28.19
CA SER A 191 -0.13 -15.59 -28.47
C SER A 191 0.35 -16.87 -29.15
N ASP A 192 1.32 -16.75 -30.05
CA ASP A 192 1.78 -17.90 -30.83
C ASP A 192 2.89 -18.70 -30.12
N LEU A 193 2.90 -20.00 -30.42
CA LEU A 193 3.79 -20.96 -29.76
C LEU A 193 5.24 -20.79 -30.23
N GLU A 194 5.45 -20.50 -31.50
CA GLU A 194 6.79 -20.39 -32.10
C GLU A 194 7.57 -19.21 -31.46
N THR A 195 6.93 -18.04 -31.35
CA THR A 195 7.53 -16.89 -30.66
C THR A 195 7.78 -17.17 -29.18
N LYS A 196 6.89 -17.89 -28.49
CA LYS A 196 7.14 -18.30 -27.10
C LYS A 196 8.37 -19.20 -26.97
N GLN A 197 8.54 -20.13 -27.90
CA GLN A 197 9.69 -21.02 -27.91
C GLN A 197 10.97 -20.27 -28.20
N ALA A 198 10.97 -19.38 -29.20
CA ALA A 198 12.11 -18.53 -29.51
C ALA A 198 12.53 -17.67 -28.31
N GLN A 199 11.61 -17.00 -27.64
CA GLN A 199 11.92 -16.20 -26.45
C GLN A 199 12.46 -17.05 -25.29
N LYS A 200 11.93 -18.27 -25.07
CA LYS A 200 12.48 -19.17 -24.04
C LYS A 200 13.90 -19.64 -24.38
N GLN A 201 14.17 -19.91 -25.65
CA GLN A 201 15.50 -20.29 -26.10
C GLN A 201 16.50 -19.16 -25.88
N GLU A 202 16.12 -17.93 -26.24
CA GLU A 202 16.98 -16.76 -26.06
C GLU A 202 17.17 -16.41 -24.56
N TRP A 203 16.11 -16.60 -23.74
CA TRP A 203 16.24 -16.45 -22.29
C TRP A 203 17.23 -17.46 -21.67
N GLY A 204 17.34 -18.67 -22.24
CA GLY A 204 18.30 -19.67 -21.81
C GLY A 204 19.76 -19.26 -22.02
N LYS A 205 20.03 -18.20 -22.79
CA LYS A 205 21.38 -17.64 -22.98
C LYS A 205 21.79 -16.71 -21.82
N ILE A 206 20.86 -16.25 -20.99
CA ILE A 206 21.16 -15.43 -19.81
C ILE A 206 21.68 -16.36 -18.71
N ILE A 207 22.87 -16.10 -18.23
CA ILE A 207 23.59 -16.97 -17.27
C ILE A 207 23.60 -16.41 -15.86
N ASP A 208 23.49 -15.08 -15.71
CA ASP A 208 23.49 -14.42 -14.40
C ASP A 208 22.77 -13.08 -14.45
N ALA A 209 22.25 -12.64 -13.29
CA ALA A 209 21.70 -11.32 -13.08
C ALA A 209 22.01 -10.85 -11.66
N GLN A 210 22.56 -9.64 -11.51
CA GLN A 210 22.91 -9.06 -10.22
C GLN A 210 22.29 -7.69 -10.06
N THR A 211 21.76 -7.41 -8.87
CA THR A 211 21.18 -6.13 -8.51
C THR A 211 22.28 -5.17 -8.07
N ARG A 212 22.09 -3.90 -8.39
CA ARG A 212 22.78 -2.75 -7.82
C ARG A 212 21.82 -1.58 -7.76
N ASP A 213 22.16 -0.55 -7.02
CA ASP A 213 21.27 0.60 -6.79
C ASP A 213 20.78 1.22 -8.11
N GLY A 214 19.48 1.10 -8.36
CA GLY A 214 18.80 1.60 -9.55
C GLY A 214 18.91 0.72 -10.81
N TYR A 215 19.59 -0.45 -10.78
CA TYR A 215 19.85 -1.26 -11.96
C TYR A 215 19.89 -2.76 -11.68
N ILE A 216 19.65 -3.55 -12.74
CA ILE A 216 20.00 -4.96 -12.81
C ILE A 216 21.02 -5.15 -13.93
N ASP A 217 22.14 -5.73 -13.61
CA ASP A 217 23.17 -6.15 -14.55
C ASP A 217 22.88 -7.58 -14.98
N PHE A 218 22.88 -7.84 -16.30
CA PHE A 218 22.68 -9.17 -16.89
C PHE A 218 23.91 -9.62 -17.63
N TRP A 219 24.23 -10.90 -17.49
CA TRP A 219 25.30 -11.57 -18.24
C TRP A 219 24.72 -12.69 -19.11
N CYS A 220 25.28 -12.87 -20.29
CA CYS A 220 24.85 -13.90 -21.23
C CYS A 220 26.04 -14.72 -21.77
N SER A 221 25.77 -15.96 -22.15
CA SER A 221 26.71 -16.78 -22.90
C SER A 221 26.84 -16.32 -24.36
N GLU A 222 25.72 -15.83 -24.91
CA GLU A 222 25.58 -15.28 -26.24
C GLU A 222 24.48 -14.17 -26.19
N VAL A 223 24.73 -13.07 -26.90
CA VAL A 223 23.78 -11.95 -26.92
C VAL A 223 22.44 -12.40 -27.52
N PRO A 224 21.31 -12.17 -26.85
CA PRO A 224 20.00 -12.52 -27.36
C PRO A 224 19.71 -11.85 -28.72
N THR A 225 19.14 -12.61 -29.63
CA THR A 225 18.81 -12.14 -30.99
C THR A 225 17.38 -11.56 -31.07
N VAL A 226 16.56 -11.79 -30.04
CA VAL A 226 15.23 -11.20 -29.90
C VAL A 226 15.11 -10.44 -28.58
N GLU A 227 14.30 -9.40 -28.57
CA GLU A 227 13.98 -8.64 -27.37
C GLU A 227 13.22 -9.51 -26.37
N LEU A 228 13.68 -9.52 -25.12
CA LEU A 228 13.05 -10.29 -24.05
C LEU A 228 12.31 -9.37 -23.09
N LYS A 229 11.02 -9.57 -22.97
CA LYS A 229 10.20 -8.90 -21.93
C LYS A 229 10.28 -9.71 -20.64
N LEU A 230 10.65 -9.04 -19.55
CA LEU A 230 10.87 -9.68 -18.26
C LEU A 230 9.95 -9.10 -17.20
N ILE A 231 9.57 -9.95 -16.26
CA ILE A 231 8.91 -9.59 -15.01
C ILE A 231 9.92 -9.72 -13.89
N VAL A 232 10.11 -8.65 -13.14
CA VAL A 232 10.93 -8.59 -11.93
C VAL A 232 9.97 -8.47 -10.74
N LYS A 233 10.02 -9.41 -9.80
CA LYS A 233 9.15 -9.47 -8.62
C LYS A 233 9.98 -9.38 -7.36
N GLY A 234 9.49 -8.65 -6.35
CA GLY A 234 10.16 -8.53 -5.06
C GLY A 234 11.23 -7.43 -5.03
N VAL A 235 10.91 -6.27 -5.61
CA VAL A 235 11.73 -5.05 -5.57
C VAL A 235 10.92 -3.89 -5.03
#